data_10c176533d2ebf9faecb40fcce6f3689
#
_entry.id   10c176533d2ebf9faecb40fcce6f3689
#
_cell.length_a   1.000
_cell.length_b   1.000
_cell.length_c   1.000
_cell.angle_alpha   90.00
_cell.angle_beta   90.00
_cell.angle_gamma   90.00
#
_symmetry.space_group_name_H-M   'P 1'
#
loop_
_entity.id
_entity.type
_entity.pdbx_description
1 polymer ?
#
loop_
_entity_poly.entity_id
_entity_poly.type
_entity_poly.pdbx_seq_one_letter_code
_entity_poly.pdbx_strand_id
1 'polypeptide(L)'
;MNKNSLYRDLTTFGSQYPLVLNMFDSEEFIEWTEKNFTYVRYNPRKKVNRYGLSITSLDGGMSGIPDLDSVFEYNKENGTQWTERDFKVPTPVFEWKSLKKFLSLFGNHIFRTHILKLEPGGFFPPHRDHPDEDFHHTNKIVFDTFRLIVPLKNCNPPGMNFVLEDKLLHWHQGVVYFVDTAKMHYLFNANFDPAYWLVVNVDVNDETVATVCKHMREM
;
A
#
# COMPACT_ATOMS: atom_id res chain seq x y z
N MET A 1 5.60 18.76 14.88
CA MET A 1 4.28 18.35 15.47
C MET A 1 4.33 16.89 15.93
N ASN A 2 3.47 16.47 16.87
CA ASN A 2 3.39 15.06 17.27
C ASN A 2 2.78 14.24 16.11
N LYS A 3 3.37 13.12 15.73
CA LYS A 3 2.92 12.25 14.63
C LYS A 3 1.45 11.84 14.76
N ASN A 4 0.99 11.54 15.98
CA ASN A 4 -0.41 11.20 16.21
C ASN A 4 -1.36 12.39 15.94
N SER A 5 -0.92 13.63 16.16
CA SER A 5 -1.71 14.80 15.78
C SER A 5 -1.81 14.92 14.27
N LEU A 6 -0.69 14.80 13.57
CA LEU A 6 -0.64 14.84 12.10
C LEU A 6 -1.49 13.72 11.45
N TYR A 7 -1.45 12.51 12.02
CA TYR A 7 -2.31 11.43 11.54
C TYR A 7 -3.80 11.72 11.73
N ARG A 8 -4.16 12.34 12.86
CA ARG A 8 -5.54 12.79 13.11
C ARG A 8 -5.99 13.81 12.07
N ASP A 9 -5.11 14.72 11.66
CA ASP A 9 -5.42 15.69 10.62
C ASP A 9 -5.82 14.99 9.32
N LEU A 10 -5.11 13.92 8.92
CA LEU A 10 -5.49 13.08 7.77
C LEU A 10 -6.86 12.43 7.96
N THR A 11 -7.15 11.90 9.16
CA THR A 11 -8.40 11.16 9.41
C THR A 11 -9.61 12.05 9.69
N THR A 12 -9.42 13.37 9.84
CA THR A 12 -10.50 14.34 10.05
C THR A 12 -11.51 14.35 8.91
N PHE A 13 -11.06 14.05 7.69
CA PHE A 13 -11.90 14.03 6.49
C PHE A 13 -12.55 12.67 6.20
N GLY A 14 -12.27 11.68 7.04
CA GLY A 14 -12.82 10.33 6.92
C GLY A 14 -11.74 9.25 6.89
N SER A 15 -12.19 8.00 6.97
CA SER A 15 -11.28 6.83 6.89
C SER A 15 -10.84 6.49 5.45
N GLN A 16 -11.48 7.10 4.44
CA GLN A 16 -11.09 6.95 3.04
C GLN A 16 -11.59 8.16 2.23
N TYR A 17 -10.73 8.73 1.38
CA TYR A 17 -11.11 9.80 0.45
C TYR A 17 -10.15 9.87 -0.76
N PRO A 18 -10.63 10.32 -1.94
CA PRO A 18 -9.81 10.48 -3.13
C PRO A 18 -8.94 11.74 -3.04
N LEU A 19 -7.78 11.70 -3.69
CA LEU A 19 -6.89 12.84 -3.89
C LEU A 19 -7.01 13.37 -5.32
N VAL A 20 -6.94 14.70 -5.50
CA VAL A 20 -6.84 15.34 -6.82
C VAL A 20 -5.40 15.24 -7.29
N LEU A 21 -5.01 14.05 -7.72
CA LEU A 21 -3.75 13.78 -8.39
C LEU A 21 -4.05 13.34 -9.81
N ASN A 22 -3.15 13.65 -10.75
CA ASN A 22 -3.32 13.22 -12.13
C ASN A 22 -3.60 11.72 -12.16
N MET A 23 -4.70 11.35 -12.83
CA MET A 23 -5.08 9.96 -12.99
C MET A 23 -3.92 9.16 -13.57
N PHE A 24 -3.71 8.02 -12.97
CA PHE A 24 -2.74 7.03 -13.38
C PHE A 24 -3.33 6.23 -14.55
N ASP A 25 -2.64 6.09 -15.66
CA ASP A 25 -3.03 5.11 -16.69
C ASP A 25 -2.71 3.72 -16.16
N SER A 26 -3.72 3.15 -15.49
CA SER A 26 -3.52 1.92 -14.74
C SER A 26 -3.55 0.68 -15.62
N GLU A 27 -4.25 0.70 -16.76
CA GLU A 27 -4.30 -0.46 -17.65
C GLU A 27 -2.97 -0.64 -18.36
N GLU A 28 -2.45 0.40 -19.00
CA GLU A 28 -1.14 0.39 -19.64
C GLU A 28 -0.02 0.01 -18.65
N PHE A 29 -0.10 0.54 -17.42
CA PHE A 29 0.87 0.22 -16.38
C PHE A 29 0.83 -1.27 -16.00
N ILE A 30 -0.35 -1.86 -15.79
CA ILE A 30 -0.47 -3.29 -15.46
C ILE A 30 -0.01 -4.17 -16.62
N GLU A 31 -0.39 -3.85 -17.86
CA GLU A 31 0.08 -4.60 -19.04
C GLU A 31 1.60 -4.56 -19.15
N TRP A 32 2.21 -3.40 -18.93
CA TRP A 32 3.66 -3.27 -18.93
C TRP A 32 4.31 -4.08 -17.80
N THR A 33 3.78 -4.04 -16.59
CA THR A 33 4.35 -4.81 -15.47
C THR A 33 4.23 -6.31 -15.69
N GLU A 34 3.08 -6.80 -16.15
CA GLU A 34 2.86 -8.23 -16.47
C GLU A 34 3.78 -8.73 -17.59
N LYS A 35 4.10 -7.88 -18.56
CA LYS A 35 4.99 -8.21 -19.67
C LYS A 35 6.47 -8.26 -19.28
N ASN A 36 6.89 -7.39 -18.36
CA ASN A 36 8.32 -7.17 -18.12
C ASN A 36 8.82 -7.74 -16.79
N PHE A 37 7.92 -8.08 -15.86
CA PHE A 37 8.29 -8.51 -14.51
C PHE A 37 7.51 -9.74 -14.06
N THR A 38 8.06 -10.46 -13.09
CA THR A 38 7.40 -11.60 -12.47
C THR A 38 6.84 -11.20 -11.10
N TYR A 39 5.53 -11.35 -10.93
CA TYR A 39 4.90 -11.20 -9.63
C TYR A 39 5.25 -12.39 -8.73
N VAL A 40 5.77 -12.12 -7.55
CA VAL A 40 6.17 -13.15 -6.59
C VAL A 40 5.12 -13.28 -5.48
N ARG A 41 5.14 -14.40 -4.75
CA ARG A 41 4.18 -14.59 -3.65
C ARG A 41 4.29 -13.51 -2.59
N TYR A 42 3.17 -12.89 -2.28
CA TYR A 42 3.06 -11.98 -1.13
C TYR A 42 2.84 -12.80 0.14
N ASN A 43 3.67 -12.59 1.15
CA ASN A 43 3.74 -13.38 2.37
C ASN A 43 3.79 -14.89 2.05
N PRO A 44 4.94 -15.41 1.59
CA PRO A 44 5.06 -16.76 1.05
C PRO A 44 4.75 -17.87 2.07
N ARG A 45 4.75 -17.55 3.38
CA ARG A 45 4.36 -18.47 4.46
C ARG A 45 2.88 -18.82 4.43
N LYS A 46 2.05 -17.96 3.83
CA LYS A 46 0.62 -18.18 3.71
C LYS A 46 0.28 -18.77 2.35
N LYS A 47 -0.44 -19.86 2.31
CA LYS A 47 -0.92 -20.50 1.07
C LYS A 47 -2.18 -19.83 0.54
N VAL A 48 -2.10 -18.52 0.27
CA VAL A 48 -3.18 -17.71 -0.27
C VAL A 48 -2.79 -17.21 -1.66
N ASN A 49 -3.75 -17.05 -2.57
CA ASN A 49 -3.52 -16.57 -3.93
C ASN A 49 -3.25 -15.05 -3.96
N ARG A 50 -2.17 -14.65 -3.30
CA ARG A 50 -1.67 -13.28 -3.23
C ARG A 50 -0.28 -13.19 -3.78
N TYR A 51 -0.05 -12.20 -4.63
CA TYR A 51 1.24 -11.93 -5.25
C TYR A 51 1.53 -10.45 -5.15
N GLY A 52 2.78 -10.09 -5.33
CA GLY A 52 3.20 -8.69 -5.34
C GLY A 52 4.36 -8.44 -6.27
N LEU A 53 4.57 -7.18 -6.55
CA LEU A 53 5.69 -6.68 -7.31
C LEU A 53 6.24 -5.45 -6.59
N SER A 54 7.47 -5.53 -6.10
CA SER A 54 8.09 -4.46 -5.32
C SER A 54 8.40 -3.25 -6.21
N ILE A 55 8.01 -2.07 -5.77
CA ILE A 55 8.36 -0.78 -6.39
C ILE A 55 9.53 -0.16 -5.63
N THR A 56 9.56 -0.36 -4.32
CA THR A 56 10.74 -0.11 -3.49
C THR A 56 11.07 -1.38 -2.73
N SER A 57 12.36 -1.67 -2.57
CA SER A 57 12.87 -2.85 -1.86
C SER A 57 14.03 -2.49 -0.95
N LEU A 58 14.62 -3.48 -0.30
CA LEU A 58 15.79 -3.29 0.56
C LEU A 58 17.04 -2.89 -0.24
N ASP A 59 17.22 -3.47 -1.43
CA ASP A 59 18.43 -3.37 -2.23
C ASP A 59 18.20 -2.89 -3.68
N GLY A 60 16.96 -2.59 -4.05
CA GLY A 60 16.54 -2.27 -5.44
C GLY A 60 16.26 -3.51 -6.29
N GLY A 61 16.39 -4.71 -5.71
CA GLY A 61 16.12 -5.98 -6.38
C GLY A 61 14.63 -6.31 -6.48
N MET A 62 14.33 -7.34 -7.26
CA MET A 62 12.97 -7.79 -7.59
C MET A 62 12.63 -9.15 -6.95
N SER A 63 13.39 -9.60 -5.97
CA SER A 63 13.17 -10.91 -5.33
C SER A 63 11.84 -10.97 -4.55
N GLY A 64 11.35 -9.84 -4.08
CA GLY A 64 10.19 -9.74 -3.19
C GLY A 64 10.46 -10.24 -1.77
N ILE A 65 11.70 -10.57 -1.44
CA ILE A 65 12.10 -11.03 -0.11
C ILE A 65 13.25 -10.13 0.38
N PRO A 66 13.07 -9.50 1.56
CA PRO A 66 11.93 -9.60 2.50
C PRO A 66 10.77 -8.62 2.25
N ASP A 67 10.81 -7.80 1.21
CA ASP A 67 9.89 -6.65 1.02
C ASP A 67 8.41 -7.05 0.89
N LEU A 68 8.10 -8.22 0.33
CA LEU A 68 6.72 -8.73 0.21
C LEU A 68 6.39 -9.81 1.24
N ASP A 69 7.27 -10.02 2.20
CA ASP A 69 7.07 -10.95 3.31
C ASP A 69 6.59 -10.23 4.58
N SER A 70 6.23 -10.98 5.62
CA SER A 70 6.10 -10.43 6.95
C SER A 70 7.47 -10.06 7.50
N VAL A 71 7.75 -8.78 7.64
CA VAL A 71 9.04 -8.29 8.15
C VAL A 71 9.34 -8.85 9.54
N PHE A 72 8.32 -8.93 10.40
CA PHE A 72 8.46 -9.50 11.74
C PHE A 72 8.87 -10.99 11.72
N GLU A 73 8.15 -11.80 10.93
CA GLU A 73 8.44 -13.24 10.82
C GLU A 73 9.81 -13.47 10.16
N TYR A 74 10.13 -12.68 9.13
CA TYR A 74 11.42 -12.75 8.46
C TYR A 74 12.59 -12.40 9.39
N ASN A 75 12.48 -11.31 10.15
CA ASN A 75 13.48 -10.89 11.13
C ASN A 75 13.74 -11.98 12.17
N LYS A 76 12.67 -12.56 12.70
CA LYS A 76 12.75 -13.64 13.71
C LYS A 76 13.48 -14.88 13.17
N GLU A 77 13.25 -15.25 11.93
CA GLU A 77 13.85 -16.45 11.31
C GLU A 77 15.31 -16.22 10.88
N ASN A 78 15.62 -15.00 10.45
CA ASN A 78 16.94 -14.68 9.88
C ASN A 78 17.87 -13.89 10.82
N GLY A 79 17.41 -13.57 12.04
CA GLY A 79 18.20 -12.79 13.00
C GLY A 79 18.47 -11.35 12.56
N THR A 80 17.59 -10.80 11.72
CA THR A 80 17.69 -9.41 11.22
C THR A 80 16.81 -8.47 12.04
N GLN A 81 16.93 -7.15 11.81
CA GLN A 81 16.16 -6.11 12.51
C GLN A 81 15.61 -5.07 11.51
N TRP A 82 15.21 -5.53 10.32
CA TRP A 82 14.64 -4.65 9.31
C TRP A 82 13.30 -4.09 9.78
N THR A 83 13.06 -2.84 9.43
CA THR A 83 11.77 -2.15 9.57
C THR A 83 11.18 -1.90 8.19
N GLU A 84 9.91 -1.54 8.10
CA GLU A 84 9.30 -1.18 6.80
C GLU A 84 10.01 0.00 6.12
N ARG A 85 10.68 0.87 6.89
CA ARG A 85 11.42 2.05 6.40
C ARG A 85 12.72 1.73 5.69
N ASP A 86 13.25 0.52 5.87
CA ASP A 86 14.47 0.08 5.20
C ASP A 86 14.23 -0.25 3.72
N PHE A 87 12.98 -0.57 3.34
CA PHE A 87 12.57 -0.91 1.96
C PHE A 87 12.30 0.34 1.13
N LYS A 88 13.29 1.17 0.91
CA LYS A 88 13.17 2.48 0.24
C LYS A 88 13.97 2.60 -1.05
N VAL A 89 14.75 1.59 -1.43
CA VAL A 89 15.56 1.62 -2.65
C VAL A 89 14.63 1.33 -3.85
N PRO A 90 14.58 2.24 -4.86
CA PRO A 90 13.76 2.05 -6.04
C PRO A 90 14.14 0.80 -6.83
N THR A 91 13.16 0.03 -7.26
CA THR A 91 13.32 -1.07 -8.21
C THR A 91 13.17 -0.56 -9.66
N PRO A 92 13.44 -1.38 -10.69
CA PRO A 92 13.19 -0.98 -12.09
C PRO A 92 11.73 -0.59 -12.38
N VAL A 93 10.75 -1.06 -11.62
CA VAL A 93 9.32 -0.68 -11.76
C VAL A 93 9.10 0.80 -11.46
N PHE A 94 9.90 1.36 -10.57
CA PHE A 94 9.82 2.79 -10.18
C PHE A 94 10.02 3.74 -11.37
N GLU A 95 10.71 3.31 -12.42
CA GLU A 95 11.00 4.14 -13.60
C GLU A 95 9.79 4.40 -14.51
N TRP A 96 8.64 3.77 -14.25
CA TRP A 96 7.41 4.10 -14.97
C TRP A 96 7.04 5.57 -14.76
N LYS A 97 6.92 6.32 -15.85
CA LYS A 97 6.89 7.80 -15.84
C LYS A 97 5.80 8.39 -14.93
N SER A 98 4.57 7.90 -15.01
CA SER A 98 3.48 8.42 -14.17
C SER A 98 3.61 7.99 -12.70
N LEU A 99 4.08 6.78 -12.45
CA LEU A 99 4.39 6.30 -11.11
C LEU A 99 5.48 7.15 -10.46
N LYS A 100 6.60 7.33 -11.16
CA LYS A 100 7.73 8.17 -10.69
C LYS A 100 7.28 9.60 -10.39
N LYS A 101 6.46 10.20 -11.28
CA LYS A 101 5.90 11.54 -11.06
C LYS A 101 5.02 11.59 -9.81
N PHE A 102 4.17 10.59 -9.60
CA PHE A 102 3.33 10.50 -8.41
C PHE A 102 4.15 10.35 -7.13
N LEU A 103 5.05 9.37 -7.09
CA LEU A 103 5.83 9.06 -5.90
C LEU A 103 6.80 10.21 -5.55
N SER A 104 7.29 10.96 -6.53
CA SER A 104 8.17 12.13 -6.31
C SER A 104 7.52 13.24 -5.49
N LEU A 105 6.18 13.30 -5.39
CA LEU A 105 5.48 14.24 -4.51
C LEU A 105 5.79 14.04 -3.01
N PHE A 106 6.24 12.86 -2.65
CA PHE A 106 6.55 12.47 -1.27
C PHE A 106 8.07 12.35 -1.03
N GLY A 107 8.91 12.65 -2.04
CA GLY A 107 10.37 12.63 -1.91
C GLY A 107 10.91 11.33 -1.32
N ASN A 108 11.73 11.46 -0.27
CA ASN A 108 12.35 10.32 0.42
C ASN A 108 11.47 9.72 1.55
N HIS A 109 10.19 10.10 1.60
CA HIS A 109 9.25 9.70 2.66
C HIS A 109 8.40 8.50 2.27
N ILE A 110 8.70 7.82 1.16
CA ILE A 110 8.06 6.57 0.74
C ILE A 110 8.95 5.37 1.04
N PHE A 111 8.33 4.27 1.39
CA PHE A 111 9.02 3.00 1.66
C PHE A 111 8.05 1.83 1.45
N ARG A 112 8.57 0.61 1.31
CA ARG A 112 7.81 -0.64 1.13
C ARG A 112 6.59 -0.48 0.21
N THR A 113 6.81 0.16 -0.92
CA THR A 113 5.78 0.39 -1.94
C THR A 113 5.75 -0.77 -2.91
N HIS A 114 4.54 -1.26 -3.23
CA HIS A 114 4.40 -2.44 -4.10
C HIS A 114 3.06 -2.45 -4.84
N ILE A 115 2.99 -3.22 -5.92
CA ILE A 115 1.74 -3.65 -6.52
C ILE A 115 1.32 -4.93 -5.81
N LEU A 116 0.09 -4.96 -5.30
CA LEU A 116 -0.57 -6.14 -4.80
C LEU A 116 -1.42 -6.74 -5.93
N LYS A 117 -1.26 -8.03 -6.20
CA LYS A 117 -2.07 -8.82 -7.13
C LYS A 117 -2.81 -9.89 -6.35
N LEU A 118 -4.13 -9.83 -6.39
CA LEU A 118 -5.00 -10.86 -5.84
C LEU A 118 -5.56 -11.70 -6.98
N GLU A 119 -5.11 -12.93 -7.12
CA GLU A 119 -5.69 -13.90 -8.03
C GLU A 119 -7.10 -14.32 -7.57
N PRO A 120 -7.91 -14.95 -8.42
CA PRO A 120 -9.20 -15.49 -8.02
C PRO A 120 -9.13 -16.29 -6.72
N GLY A 121 -10.05 -16.01 -5.78
CA GLY A 121 -10.04 -16.59 -4.45
C GLY A 121 -8.96 -16.05 -3.50
N GLY A 122 -8.14 -15.10 -3.95
CA GLY A 122 -7.17 -14.40 -3.10
C GLY A 122 -7.85 -13.50 -2.09
N PHE A 123 -7.31 -13.41 -0.88
CA PHE A 123 -7.91 -12.61 0.19
C PHE A 123 -6.88 -12.13 1.21
N PHE A 124 -7.25 -11.08 1.94
CA PHE A 124 -6.70 -10.73 3.25
C PHE A 124 -7.83 -10.88 4.27
N PRO A 125 -7.61 -11.64 5.35
CA PRO A 125 -8.61 -11.76 6.41
C PRO A 125 -8.80 -10.41 7.12
N PRO A 126 -9.87 -10.23 7.90
CA PRO A 126 -10.03 -9.03 8.72
C PRO A 126 -8.81 -8.78 9.60
N HIS A 127 -8.22 -7.59 9.44
CA HIS A 127 -7.02 -7.17 10.17
C HIS A 127 -6.95 -5.65 10.25
N ARG A 128 -6.03 -5.17 11.06
CA ARG A 128 -5.58 -3.76 11.10
C ARG A 128 -4.10 -3.75 10.80
N ASP A 129 -3.67 -2.80 10.01
CA ASP A 129 -2.25 -2.54 9.90
C ASP A 129 -1.80 -1.84 11.19
N HIS A 130 -0.87 -2.48 11.88
CA HIS A 130 -0.30 -1.85 13.05
C HIS A 130 0.71 -0.80 12.58
N PRO A 131 0.53 0.46 12.95
CA PRO A 131 1.47 1.51 12.59
C PRO A 131 2.79 1.39 13.35
N ASP A 132 2.91 0.43 14.31
CA ASP A 132 4.01 0.44 15.26
C ASP A 132 4.49 -0.95 15.66
N GLU A 133 5.74 -1.25 15.35
CA GLU A 133 6.48 -2.39 15.91
C GLU A 133 6.70 -2.22 17.42
N ASP A 134 6.70 -0.99 17.94
CA ASP A 134 6.84 -0.64 19.36
C ASP A 134 5.61 -0.92 20.22
N PHE A 135 4.44 -1.23 19.63
CA PHE A 135 3.24 -1.55 20.41
C PHE A 135 3.50 -2.68 21.42
N HIS A 136 4.31 -3.68 21.05
CA HIS A 136 4.67 -4.77 21.93
C HIS A 136 5.64 -4.38 23.05
N HIS A 137 6.34 -3.25 22.90
CA HIS A 137 7.34 -2.79 23.88
C HIS A 137 6.86 -1.63 24.74
N THR A 138 6.03 -0.74 24.19
CA THR A 138 5.68 0.53 24.85
C THR A 138 4.21 0.68 25.21
N ASN A 139 3.31 -0.19 24.71
CA ASN A 139 1.85 -0.03 24.78
C ASN A 139 1.35 1.33 24.23
N LYS A 140 2.16 2.01 23.44
CA LYS A 140 1.79 3.29 22.81
C LYS A 140 1.63 3.07 21.31
N ILE A 141 0.44 3.36 20.81
CA ILE A 141 0.20 3.41 19.36
C ILE A 141 0.75 4.74 18.86
N VAL A 142 1.79 4.69 18.01
CA VAL A 142 2.30 5.84 17.28
C VAL A 142 1.96 5.63 15.80
N PHE A 143 1.12 6.50 15.27
CA PHE A 143 0.81 6.50 13.83
C PHE A 143 1.93 7.22 13.09
N ASP A 144 2.97 6.50 12.76
CA ASP A 144 4.15 7.06 12.11
C ASP A 144 4.16 6.90 10.59
N THR A 145 3.20 6.15 10.06
CA THR A 145 2.98 5.93 8.63
C THR A 145 1.50 5.98 8.26
N PHE A 146 1.23 6.30 7.00
CA PHE A 146 -0.10 6.18 6.40
C PHE A 146 -0.02 5.52 5.03
N ARG A 147 -1.17 5.09 4.51
CA ARG A 147 -1.24 4.44 3.21
C ARG A 147 -2.02 5.25 2.19
N LEU A 148 -1.42 5.29 0.99
CA LEU A 148 -2.13 5.68 -0.22
C LEU A 148 -2.36 4.40 -1.03
N ILE A 149 -3.59 4.24 -1.52
CA ILE A 149 -4.00 3.10 -2.32
C ILE A 149 -4.51 3.59 -3.67
N VAL A 150 -4.03 2.96 -4.75
CA VAL A 150 -4.53 3.22 -6.10
C VAL A 150 -5.12 1.91 -6.65
N PRO A 151 -6.43 1.84 -6.89
CA PRO A 151 -7.04 0.71 -7.58
C PRO A 151 -6.60 0.71 -9.05
N LEU A 152 -5.94 -0.35 -9.51
CA LEU A 152 -5.35 -0.40 -10.84
C LEU A 152 -6.21 -1.17 -11.84
N LYS A 153 -6.75 -2.35 -11.43
CA LYS A 153 -7.56 -3.19 -12.32
C LYS A 153 -8.44 -4.13 -11.50
N ASN A 154 -9.69 -4.30 -11.91
CA ASN A 154 -10.68 -5.23 -11.34
C ASN A 154 -10.92 -5.05 -9.82
N CYS A 155 -10.92 -3.83 -9.32
CA CYS A 155 -10.92 -3.52 -7.88
C CYS A 155 -12.30 -3.27 -7.28
N ASN A 156 -13.40 -3.51 -8.01
CA ASN A 156 -14.75 -3.13 -7.58
C ASN A 156 -15.70 -4.31 -7.37
N PRO A 157 -16.69 -4.16 -6.47
CA PRO A 157 -17.81 -5.08 -6.37
C PRO A 157 -18.57 -5.24 -7.71
N PRO A 158 -19.24 -6.39 -7.94
CA PRO A 158 -19.37 -7.51 -6.98
C PRO A 158 -18.17 -8.45 -6.95
N GLY A 159 -17.26 -8.34 -7.90
CA GLY A 159 -16.18 -9.29 -8.06
C GLY A 159 -15.04 -9.11 -7.06
N MET A 160 -14.66 -7.86 -6.76
CA MET A 160 -13.64 -7.56 -5.76
C MET A 160 -14.24 -6.79 -4.59
N ASN A 161 -14.09 -7.31 -3.39
CA ASN A 161 -14.63 -6.71 -2.19
C ASN A 161 -13.49 -6.17 -1.31
N PHE A 162 -13.41 -4.86 -1.16
CA PHE A 162 -12.60 -4.20 -0.14
C PHE A 162 -13.54 -3.59 0.89
N VAL A 163 -13.48 -4.10 2.12
CA VAL A 163 -14.30 -3.60 3.22
C VAL A 163 -13.40 -2.90 4.23
N LEU A 164 -13.75 -1.66 4.56
CA LEU A 164 -13.11 -0.85 5.58
C LEU A 164 -14.14 -0.56 6.68
N GLU A 165 -13.86 -1.00 7.90
CA GLU A 165 -14.81 -1.05 9.02
C GLU A 165 -16.02 -1.94 8.64
N ASP A 166 -17.16 -1.35 8.36
CA ASP A 166 -18.39 -2.03 7.92
C ASP A 166 -18.83 -1.61 6.51
N LYS A 167 -17.98 -0.84 5.79
CA LYS A 167 -18.30 -0.25 4.49
C LYS A 167 -17.62 -1.00 3.36
N LEU A 168 -18.39 -1.49 2.41
CA LEU A 168 -17.90 -1.97 1.13
C LEU A 168 -17.52 -0.77 0.27
N LEU A 169 -16.24 -0.69 -0.10
CA LEU A 169 -15.72 0.45 -0.84
C LEU A 169 -15.92 0.30 -2.35
N HIS A 170 -16.18 1.43 -2.99
CA HIS A 170 -16.23 1.59 -4.45
C HIS A 170 -15.13 2.56 -4.88
N TRP A 171 -14.42 2.19 -5.92
CA TRP A 171 -13.21 2.88 -6.35
C TRP A 171 -13.32 3.42 -7.77
N HIS A 172 -12.69 4.55 -8.02
CA HIS A 172 -12.40 4.97 -9.39
C HIS A 172 -10.99 4.52 -9.76
N GLN A 173 -10.88 3.70 -10.80
CA GLN A 173 -9.63 3.13 -11.26
C GLN A 173 -8.61 4.24 -11.59
N GLY A 174 -7.35 4.05 -11.18
CA GLY A 174 -6.27 5.01 -11.37
C GLY A 174 -6.30 6.23 -10.44
N VAL A 175 -7.32 6.39 -9.59
CA VAL A 175 -7.39 7.48 -8.61
C VAL A 175 -6.64 7.11 -7.34
N VAL A 176 -5.87 8.04 -6.81
CA VAL A 176 -5.17 7.87 -5.54
C VAL A 176 -6.12 8.13 -4.38
N TYR A 177 -6.15 7.23 -3.40
CA TYR A 177 -6.94 7.37 -2.19
C TYR A 177 -6.05 7.35 -0.95
N PHE A 178 -6.32 8.24 0.00
CA PHE A 178 -5.93 8.01 1.38
C PHE A 178 -6.85 6.91 1.94
N VAL A 179 -6.27 5.95 2.69
CA VAL A 179 -7.02 4.88 3.36
C VAL A 179 -6.46 4.67 4.76
N ASP A 180 -7.32 4.83 5.76
CA ASP A 180 -6.98 4.57 7.16
C ASP A 180 -6.94 3.07 7.45
N THR A 181 -5.84 2.42 7.08
CA THR A 181 -5.66 0.98 7.30
C THR A 181 -5.42 0.59 8.77
N ALA A 182 -5.30 1.56 9.68
CA ALA A 182 -5.37 1.30 11.12
C ALA A 182 -6.77 0.87 11.57
N LYS A 183 -7.78 1.11 10.73
CA LYS A 183 -9.13 0.57 10.89
C LYS A 183 -9.21 -0.87 10.41
N MET A 184 -10.18 -1.62 10.97
CA MET A 184 -10.44 -3.00 10.53
C MET A 184 -10.77 -3.02 9.04
N HIS A 185 -10.02 -3.82 8.28
CA HIS A 185 -10.26 -3.97 6.85
C HIS A 185 -9.95 -5.40 6.38
N TYR A 186 -10.55 -5.76 5.27
CA TYR A 186 -10.32 -7.02 4.60
C TYR A 186 -10.61 -6.93 3.10
N LEU A 187 -10.01 -7.84 2.34
CA LEU A 187 -10.16 -7.92 0.88
C LEU A 187 -10.46 -9.37 0.47
N PHE A 188 -11.32 -9.52 -0.53
CA PHE A 188 -11.59 -10.81 -1.16
C PHE A 188 -11.85 -10.65 -2.66
N ASN A 189 -11.11 -11.39 -3.48
CA ASN A 189 -11.30 -11.43 -4.92
C ASN A 189 -12.20 -12.62 -5.33
N ALA A 190 -13.44 -12.33 -5.65
CA ALA A 190 -14.42 -13.27 -6.21
C ALA A 190 -14.53 -13.18 -7.74
N ASN A 191 -13.69 -12.36 -8.42
CA ASN A 191 -13.60 -12.33 -9.88
C ASN A 191 -13.02 -13.62 -10.45
N PHE A 192 -13.22 -13.82 -11.76
CA PHE A 192 -12.48 -14.84 -12.53
C PHE A 192 -11.09 -14.35 -12.95
N ASP A 193 -10.83 -13.05 -12.85
CA ASP A 193 -9.59 -12.39 -13.21
C ASP A 193 -8.88 -11.79 -12.00
N PRO A 194 -7.56 -11.57 -12.06
CA PRO A 194 -6.80 -10.93 -11.00
C PRO A 194 -7.24 -9.48 -10.76
N ALA A 195 -7.20 -9.04 -9.51
CA ALA A 195 -7.35 -7.64 -9.10
C ALA A 195 -5.99 -7.06 -8.68
N TYR A 196 -5.74 -5.78 -9.02
CA TYR A 196 -4.44 -5.13 -8.82
C TYR A 196 -4.58 -3.80 -8.08
N TRP A 197 -3.73 -3.62 -7.10
CA TRP A 197 -3.67 -2.44 -6.26
C TRP A 197 -2.24 -1.93 -6.15
N LEU A 198 -2.04 -0.63 -6.29
CA LEU A 198 -0.79 0.00 -5.85
C LEU A 198 -0.96 0.40 -4.38
N VAL A 199 -0.04 -0.05 -3.55
CA VAL A 199 0.02 0.27 -2.12
C VAL A 199 1.29 1.07 -1.86
N VAL A 200 1.13 2.30 -1.36
CA VAL A 200 2.24 3.21 -1.05
C VAL A 200 2.24 3.50 0.44
N ASN A 201 3.32 3.16 1.11
CA ASN A 201 3.54 3.54 2.50
C ASN A 201 4.30 4.85 2.57
N VAL A 202 3.80 5.80 3.34
CA VAL A 202 4.32 7.16 3.48
C VAL A 202 4.54 7.51 4.95
N ASP A 203 5.66 8.18 5.26
CA ASP A 203 5.91 8.72 6.60
C ASP A 203 4.87 9.77 7.01
N VAL A 204 4.47 9.76 8.27
CA VAL A 204 3.70 10.85 8.87
C VAL A 204 4.65 11.95 9.32
N ASN A 205 4.66 13.06 8.59
CA ASN A 205 5.37 14.29 8.95
C ASN A 205 4.63 15.51 8.37
N ASP A 206 5.09 16.72 8.74
CA ASP A 206 4.42 17.96 8.32
C ASP A 206 4.37 18.11 6.80
N GLU A 207 5.42 17.71 6.07
CA GLU A 207 5.51 17.81 4.60
C GLU A 207 4.54 16.86 3.90
N THR A 208 4.54 15.59 4.30
CA THR A 208 3.70 14.55 3.66
C THR A 208 2.23 14.77 3.93
N VAL A 209 1.86 15.17 5.15
CA VAL A 209 0.48 15.51 5.52
C VAL A 209 0.01 16.75 4.76
N ALA A 210 0.84 17.80 4.68
CA ALA A 210 0.52 18.99 3.89
C ALA A 210 0.34 18.65 2.40
N THR A 211 1.15 17.72 1.86
CA THR A 211 1.01 17.25 0.47
C THR A 211 -0.33 16.57 0.26
N VAL A 212 -0.76 15.68 1.17
CA VAL A 212 -2.07 15.01 1.07
C VAL A 212 -3.19 16.05 1.18
N CYS A 213 -3.15 16.93 2.19
CA CYS A 213 -4.19 17.95 2.39
C CYS A 213 -4.33 18.88 1.19
N LYS A 214 -3.21 19.26 0.54
CA LYS A 214 -3.24 20.08 -0.68
C LYS A 214 -3.95 19.40 -1.85
N HIS A 215 -3.92 18.07 -1.93
CA HIS A 215 -4.48 17.30 -3.03
C HIS A 215 -5.81 16.62 -2.69
N MET A 216 -6.43 16.98 -1.58
CA MET A 216 -7.77 16.49 -1.28
C MET A 216 -8.79 17.08 -2.27
N ARG A 217 -9.75 16.26 -2.72
CA ARG A 217 -10.94 16.77 -3.40
C ARG A 217 -11.81 17.48 -2.39
N GLU A 218 -12.17 18.71 -2.70
CA GLU A 218 -13.34 19.32 -2.08
C GLU A 218 -14.55 18.42 -2.43
N MET A 219 -15.15 17.85 -1.40
CA MET A 219 -16.37 17.04 -1.55
C MET A 219 -17.56 17.93 -1.86
#